data_9487b7869b8f3f8df904074d33dc75c1
#
_entry.id   9487b7869b8f3f8df904074d33dc75c1
#
_cell.length_a   1.000
_cell.length_b   1.000
_cell.length_c   1.000
_cell.angle_alpha   90.00
_cell.angle_beta   90.00
_cell.angle_gamma   90.00
#
_symmetry.space_group_name_H-M   'P 1'
#
loop_
_entity.id
_entity.type
_entity.pdbx_description
1 polymer ?
#
loop_
_entity_poly.entity_id
_entity_poly.type
_entity_poly.pdbx_seq_one_letter_code
_entity_poly.pdbx_strand_id
1 'polypeptide(L)'
;VSYCGLRVMDPYAEQNKQSWWSEMNPEIDYYFVAGKDMDEVISGYRTLTGKAQVMPKWAMGYWQSREKYNSKDELLSTFREFRARQIPIDNIVLDWLHWPQNAWGSHEFDPERFPNPKGMVDEIHDMNGRIMVSVWPKFYQTTEHYKEFDEKGWMYQQAIEDSIKDWVGPGYMGSFYDAYHPEARKLFWKQMQDHYYPLGFD
;
A
#
# COMPACT_ATOMS: atom_id res chain seq x y z
N VAL A 1 20.40 -2.29 -5.69
CA VAL A 1 19.01 -1.86 -5.94
C VAL A 1 18.82 -1.65 -7.40
N SER A 2 18.05 -2.47 -8.03
CA SER A 2 17.67 -2.23 -9.40
C SER A 2 16.48 -1.27 -9.44
N TYR A 3 16.69 -0.06 -9.89
CA TYR A 3 15.59 0.76 -10.36
C TYR A 3 15.12 0.18 -11.68
N CYS A 4 14.12 -0.66 -11.66
CA CYS A 4 13.40 -1.03 -12.87
C CYS A 4 12.53 0.15 -13.30
N GLY A 5 13.11 1.11 -13.99
CA GLY A 5 12.35 2.13 -14.69
C GLY A 5 11.90 1.58 -16.04
N LEU A 6 10.63 1.22 -16.17
CA LEU A 6 10.06 1.00 -17.50
C LEU A 6 9.89 2.36 -18.17
N ARG A 7 10.72 2.68 -19.13
CA ARG A 7 10.52 3.85 -19.97
C ARG A 7 9.87 3.43 -21.28
N VAL A 8 8.61 3.79 -21.45
CA VAL A 8 7.97 3.75 -22.76
C VAL A 8 8.50 4.94 -23.56
N MET A 9 9.29 4.66 -24.58
CA MET A 9 9.85 5.72 -25.40
C MET A 9 8.81 6.25 -26.38
N ASP A 10 8.69 7.55 -26.34
CA ASP A 10 8.12 8.54 -27.21
C ASP A 10 7.08 8.06 -28.26
N PRO A 11 5.79 8.34 -28.03
CA PRO A 11 4.74 8.11 -29.03
C PRO A 11 4.89 8.97 -30.29
N TYR A 12 5.80 9.94 -30.31
CA TYR A 12 6.05 10.87 -31.42
C TYR A 12 7.30 10.54 -32.25
N ALA A 13 8.01 9.44 -31.91
CA ALA A 13 9.14 9.02 -32.73
C ALA A 13 8.66 8.63 -34.13
N GLU A 14 9.36 9.13 -35.17
CA GLU A 14 9.05 9.01 -36.60
C GLU A 14 8.79 7.57 -37.12
N GLN A 15 8.93 6.55 -36.29
CA GLN A 15 8.83 5.15 -36.67
C GLN A 15 7.79 4.32 -35.92
N ASN A 16 6.91 4.90 -35.09
CA ASN A 16 5.91 4.16 -34.27
C ASN A 16 6.50 2.95 -33.54
N LYS A 17 7.74 3.05 -33.07
CA LYS A 17 8.42 1.99 -32.32
C LYS A 17 8.26 2.23 -30.83
N GLN A 18 7.81 1.20 -30.12
CA GLN A 18 7.90 1.14 -28.66
C GLN A 18 9.17 0.39 -28.27
N SER A 19 9.90 0.94 -27.32
CA SER A 19 11.06 0.26 -26.73
C SER A 19 10.95 0.26 -25.21
N TRP A 20 11.41 -0.82 -24.61
CA TRP A 20 11.55 -0.96 -23.16
C TRP A 20 13.00 -0.89 -22.78
N TRP A 21 13.29 -0.16 -21.73
CA TRP A 21 14.64 0.03 -21.26
C TRP A 21 14.71 -0.06 -19.74
N SER A 22 15.73 -0.71 -19.21
CA SER A 22 16.03 -0.79 -17.79
C SER A 22 17.53 -0.61 -17.59
N GLU A 23 17.93 0.16 -16.57
CA GLU A 23 19.35 0.37 -16.25
C GLU A 23 20.03 -0.89 -15.75
N MET A 24 19.33 -1.67 -14.95
CA MET A 24 19.84 -2.91 -14.36
C MET A 24 18.74 -3.95 -14.30
N ASN A 25 18.91 -4.99 -15.09
CA ASN A 25 18.03 -6.16 -15.00
C ASN A 25 18.83 -7.40 -15.41
N PRO A 26 18.81 -8.49 -14.64
CA PRO A 26 19.54 -9.71 -14.97
C PRO A 26 18.98 -10.41 -16.21
N GLU A 27 17.70 -10.19 -16.51
CA GLU A 27 17.01 -10.84 -17.62
C GLU A 27 15.83 -9.98 -18.13
N ILE A 28 15.34 -10.30 -19.31
CA ILE A 28 14.10 -9.77 -19.88
C ILE A 28 13.09 -10.94 -19.88
N ASP A 29 12.04 -10.81 -19.07
CA ASP A 29 10.94 -11.75 -19.01
C ASP A 29 9.60 -11.03 -19.19
N TYR A 30 8.90 -11.34 -20.27
CA TYR A 30 7.58 -10.79 -20.54
C TYR A 30 6.74 -11.73 -21.40
N TYR A 31 5.42 -11.57 -21.31
CA TYR A 31 4.47 -12.29 -22.14
C TYR A 31 3.76 -11.32 -23.08
N PHE A 32 3.72 -11.68 -24.36
CA PHE A 32 2.91 -10.99 -25.34
C PHE A 32 1.71 -11.85 -25.71
N VAL A 33 0.51 -11.34 -25.43
CA VAL A 33 -0.74 -12.04 -25.72
C VAL A 33 -1.40 -11.42 -26.95
N ALA A 34 -1.44 -12.17 -28.04
CA ALA A 34 -2.12 -11.77 -29.27
C ALA A 34 -3.52 -12.38 -29.36
N GLY A 35 -4.44 -11.67 -29.96
CA GLY A 35 -5.79 -12.13 -30.26
C GLY A 35 -6.37 -11.35 -31.44
N LYS A 36 -7.41 -11.89 -32.07
CA LYS A 36 -8.15 -11.24 -33.17
C LYS A 36 -9.02 -10.09 -32.67
N ASP A 37 -9.46 -10.21 -31.41
CA ASP A 37 -10.27 -9.22 -30.71
C ASP A 37 -9.88 -9.17 -29.23
N MET A 38 -10.52 -8.27 -28.49
CA MET A 38 -10.27 -8.05 -27.07
C MET A 38 -10.59 -9.29 -26.23
N ASP A 39 -11.62 -10.03 -26.57
CA ASP A 39 -12.04 -11.21 -25.82
C ASP A 39 -10.99 -12.34 -25.93
N GLU A 40 -10.42 -12.53 -27.11
CA GLU A 40 -9.31 -13.47 -27.28
C GLU A 40 -8.06 -13.05 -26.49
N VAL A 41 -7.71 -11.77 -26.50
CA VAL A 41 -6.60 -11.23 -25.69
C VAL A 41 -6.84 -11.45 -24.21
N ILE A 42 -8.02 -11.11 -23.70
CA ILE A 42 -8.38 -11.32 -22.29
C ILE A 42 -8.37 -12.81 -21.94
N SER A 43 -8.88 -13.65 -22.82
CA SER A 43 -8.87 -15.12 -22.61
C SER A 43 -7.43 -15.67 -22.52
N GLY A 44 -6.56 -15.26 -23.43
CA GLY A 44 -5.15 -15.59 -23.39
C GLY A 44 -4.44 -15.11 -22.12
N TYR A 45 -4.70 -13.87 -21.71
CA TYR A 45 -4.21 -13.35 -20.45
C TYR A 45 -4.69 -14.16 -19.24
N ARG A 46 -5.97 -14.58 -19.23
CA ARG A 46 -6.53 -15.44 -18.17
C ARG A 46 -5.94 -16.84 -18.15
N THR A 47 -5.43 -17.34 -19.25
CA THR A 47 -4.67 -18.60 -19.28
C THR A 47 -3.38 -18.50 -18.45
N LEU A 48 -2.73 -17.35 -18.47
CA LEU A 48 -1.51 -17.07 -17.70
C LEU A 48 -1.80 -16.75 -16.23
N THR A 49 -2.81 -15.91 -15.98
CA THR A 49 -3.06 -15.32 -14.65
C THR A 49 -4.15 -16.05 -13.85
N GLY A 50 -4.84 -17.00 -14.44
CA GLY A 50 -5.99 -17.66 -13.85
C GLY A 50 -7.29 -16.86 -14.00
N LYS A 51 -8.39 -17.45 -13.55
CA LYS A 51 -9.73 -16.84 -13.64
C LYS A 51 -9.85 -15.65 -12.69
N ALA A 52 -10.55 -14.59 -13.14
CA ALA A 52 -10.94 -13.51 -12.27
C ALA A 52 -11.91 -14.02 -11.18
N GLN A 53 -11.68 -13.61 -9.95
CA GLN A 53 -12.64 -13.85 -8.88
C GLN A 53 -13.78 -12.85 -8.94
N VAL A 54 -14.96 -13.29 -8.51
CA VAL A 54 -16.10 -12.37 -8.38
C VAL A 54 -15.86 -11.51 -7.14
N MET A 55 -15.73 -10.21 -7.35
CA MET A 55 -15.57 -9.25 -6.27
C MET A 55 -16.88 -9.06 -5.50
N PRO A 56 -16.84 -8.86 -4.18
CA PRO A 56 -18.03 -8.52 -3.42
C PRO A 56 -18.59 -7.17 -3.89
N LYS A 57 -19.94 -7.03 -3.81
CA LYS A 57 -20.62 -5.84 -4.33
C LYS A 57 -20.09 -4.53 -3.72
N TRP A 58 -19.78 -4.51 -2.44
CA TRP A 58 -19.25 -3.34 -1.74
C TRP A 58 -17.88 -2.87 -2.30
N ALA A 59 -17.06 -3.80 -2.79
CA ALA A 59 -15.76 -3.45 -3.40
C ALA A 59 -15.91 -2.69 -4.72
N MET A 60 -17.05 -2.78 -5.36
CA MET A 60 -17.41 -2.06 -6.60
C MET A 60 -18.11 -0.72 -6.31
N GLY A 61 -18.34 -0.39 -5.05
CA GLY A 61 -18.98 0.85 -4.62
C GLY A 61 -18.01 2.02 -4.50
N TYR A 62 -18.47 3.10 -3.86
CA TYR A 62 -17.64 4.30 -3.70
C TYR A 62 -16.64 4.16 -2.56
N TRP A 63 -15.39 4.49 -2.84
CA TRP A 63 -14.26 4.52 -1.93
C TRP A 63 -13.86 5.97 -1.63
N GLN A 64 -14.11 6.43 -0.42
CA GLN A 64 -13.64 7.72 0.04
C GLN A 64 -12.18 7.60 0.52
N SER A 65 -11.29 8.19 -0.22
CA SER A 65 -9.88 8.30 0.14
C SER A 65 -9.40 9.74 0.03
N ARG A 66 -8.40 10.08 0.80
CA ARG A 66 -7.66 11.34 0.72
C ARG A 66 -6.24 11.10 1.22
N GLU A 67 -5.35 12.07 0.99
CA GLU A 67 -3.95 11.97 1.39
C GLU A 67 -3.79 11.44 2.83
N LYS A 68 -4.51 12.03 3.77
CA LYS A 68 -4.54 11.59 5.17
C LYS A 68 -5.76 12.12 5.91
N TYR A 69 -6.14 11.45 6.97
CA TYR A 69 -7.00 11.96 8.03
C TYR A 69 -6.13 12.30 9.24
N ASN A 70 -6.30 13.47 9.81
CA ASN A 70 -5.47 13.91 10.93
C ASN A 70 -5.86 13.27 12.26
N SER A 71 -7.10 12.77 12.37
CA SER A 71 -7.61 12.11 13.56
C SER A 71 -8.72 11.11 13.24
N LYS A 72 -8.98 10.22 14.20
CA LYS A 72 -10.14 9.35 14.21
C LYS A 72 -11.45 10.13 13.99
N ASP A 73 -11.61 11.26 14.69
CA ASP A 73 -12.84 12.05 14.61
C ASP A 73 -13.04 12.66 13.23
N GLU A 74 -11.97 13.09 12.56
CA GLU A 74 -12.03 13.59 11.18
C GLU A 74 -12.47 12.46 10.21
N LEU A 75 -11.92 11.27 10.35
CA LEU A 75 -12.30 10.12 9.53
C LEU A 75 -13.78 9.74 9.75
N LEU A 76 -14.16 9.57 11.00
CA LEU A 76 -15.54 9.20 11.36
C LEU A 76 -16.55 10.27 10.96
N SER A 77 -16.25 11.55 11.19
CA SER A 77 -17.15 12.64 10.79
C SER A 77 -17.34 12.70 9.28
N THR A 78 -16.29 12.42 8.51
CA THR A 78 -16.39 12.32 7.04
C THR A 78 -17.38 11.22 6.65
N PHE A 79 -17.25 10.02 7.20
CA PHE A 79 -18.15 8.92 6.86
C PHE A 79 -19.60 9.18 7.31
N ARG A 80 -19.78 9.70 8.54
CA ARG A 80 -21.09 10.10 9.06
C ARG A 80 -21.78 11.15 8.19
N GLU A 81 -21.02 12.10 7.63
CA GLU A 81 -21.57 13.14 6.76
C GLU A 81 -22.13 12.57 5.45
N PHE A 82 -21.44 11.60 4.83
CA PHE A 82 -21.99 10.87 3.70
C PHE A 82 -23.33 10.20 4.05
N ARG A 83 -23.40 9.53 5.21
CA ARG A 83 -24.65 8.90 5.67
C ARG A 83 -25.75 9.92 5.96
N ALA A 84 -25.43 11.01 6.64
CA ALA A 84 -26.40 12.06 6.99
C ALA A 84 -26.99 12.73 5.74
N ARG A 85 -26.18 12.92 4.71
CA ARG A 85 -26.62 13.47 3.41
C ARG A 85 -27.25 12.43 2.49
N GLN A 86 -27.34 11.20 2.91
CA GLN A 86 -27.84 10.08 2.09
C GLN A 86 -27.06 9.88 0.77
N ILE A 87 -25.77 10.23 0.78
CA ILE A 87 -24.87 9.98 -0.34
C ILE A 87 -24.33 8.54 -0.17
N PRO A 88 -24.48 7.69 -1.20
CA PRO A 88 -23.95 6.34 -1.13
C PRO A 88 -22.43 6.32 -0.92
N ILE A 89 -21.99 5.52 0.02
CA ILE A 89 -20.57 5.23 0.29
C ILE A 89 -20.47 3.81 0.83
N ASP A 90 -19.50 3.06 0.35
CA ASP A 90 -19.23 1.70 0.80
C ASP A 90 -17.94 1.62 1.61
N ASN A 91 -16.91 2.35 1.21
CA ASN A 91 -15.57 2.22 1.77
C ASN A 91 -14.96 3.57 2.14
N ILE A 92 -14.18 3.58 3.23
CA ILE A 92 -13.29 4.68 3.57
C ILE A 92 -11.87 4.14 3.76
N VAL A 93 -10.87 4.91 3.32
CA VAL A 93 -9.46 4.53 3.40
C VAL A 93 -8.76 5.38 4.44
N LEU A 94 -8.21 4.74 5.47
CA LEU A 94 -7.24 5.35 6.36
C LEU A 94 -5.87 5.23 5.72
N ASP A 95 -5.41 6.30 5.10
CA ASP A 95 -4.12 6.34 4.45
C ASP A 95 -3.00 6.66 5.45
N TRP A 96 -1.87 7.14 5.01
CA TRP A 96 -0.66 7.32 5.80
C TRP A 96 -0.80 8.28 6.99
N LEU A 97 0.22 8.30 7.86
CA LEU A 97 0.37 9.19 9.02
C LEU A 97 -0.63 8.94 10.17
N HIS A 98 -1.14 7.72 10.32
CA HIS A 98 -1.92 7.34 11.51
C HIS A 98 -1.05 6.94 12.72
N TRP A 99 0.23 6.71 12.51
CA TRP A 99 1.22 6.31 13.52
C TRP A 99 1.75 7.50 14.33
N PRO A 100 2.39 7.25 15.50
CA PRO A 100 3.06 8.28 16.29
C PRO A 100 4.18 8.96 15.50
N GLN A 101 4.54 10.18 15.92
CA GLN A 101 5.63 10.90 15.29
C GLN A 101 6.94 10.07 15.28
N ASN A 102 7.68 10.11 14.18
CA ASN A 102 8.89 9.32 13.97
C ASN A 102 8.72 7.79 14.12
N ALA A 103 7.54 7.26 13.80
CA ALA A 103 7.22 5.84 13.98
C ALA A 103 6.63 5.18 12.73
N TRP A 104 6.97 5.68 11.52
CA TRP A 104 6.54 5.02 10.28
C TRP A 104 7.04 3.58 10.24
N GLY A 105 6.12 2.63 10.05
CA GLY A 105 6.41 1.19 10.05
C GLY A 105 6.26 0.51 11.42
N SER A 106 5.91 1.24 12.49
CA SER A 106 5.57 0.62 13.78
C SER A 106 4.28 -0.19 13.74
N HIS A 107 3.42 0.08 12.76
CA HIS A 107 2.05 -0.44 12.66
C HIS A 107 1.17 -0.10 13.88
N GLU A 108 1.53 0.93 14.61
CA GLU A 108 0.80 1.45 15.76
C GLU A 108 -0.05 2.65 15.36
N PHE A 109 -1.00 2.98 16.21
CA PHE A 109 -1.82 4.18 16.08
C PHE A 109 -1.37 5.23 17.09
N ASP A 110 -1.28 6.49 16.63
CA ASP A 110 -1.03 7.62 17.52
C ASP A 110 -2.19 7.72 18.55
N PRO A 111 -1.89 7.59 19.84
CA PRO A 111 -2.93 7.48 20.88
C PRO A 111 -3.76 8.75 21.09
N GLU A 112 -3.21 9.92 20.73
CA GLU A 112 -3.91 11.20 20.83
C GLU A 112 -4.83 11.42 19.63
N ARG A 113 -4.34 11.11 18.43
CA ARG A 113 -5.08 11.33 17.18
C ARG A 113 -6.04 10.20 16.83
N PHE A 114 -5.67 8.98 17.15
CA PHE A 114 -6.44 7.76 16.85
C PHE A 114 -6.66 6.89 18.09
N PRO A 115 -7.28 7.43 19.17
CA PRO A 115 -7.58 6.64 20.35
C PRO A 115 -8.57 5.54 20.00
N ASN A 116 -8.38 4.35 20.58
CA ASN A 116 -9.24 3.19 20.35
C ASN A 116 -9.49 2.91 18.85
N PRO A 117 -8.47 2.50 18.09
CA PRO A 117 -8.63 2.25 16.65
C PRO A 117 -9.63 1.13 16.34
N LYS A 118 -9.74 0.12 17.22
CA LYS A 118 -10.79 -0.92 17.07
C LYS A 118 -12.18 -0.31 17.08
N GLY A 119 -12.48 0.55 18.04
CA GLY A 119 -13.79 1.22 18.09
C GLY A 119 -14.05 2.13 16.88
N MET A 120 -13.00 2.65 16.22
CA MET A 120 -13.15 3.36 14.95
C MET A 120 -13.61 2.42 13.83
N VAL A 121 -12.99 1.25 13.73
CA VAL A 121 -13.37 0.22 12.74
C VAL A 121 -14.78 -0.28 13.01
N ASP A 122 -15.10 -0.62 14.26
CA ASP A 122 -16.43 -1.11 14.67
C ASP A 122 -17.52 -0.09 14.29
N GLU A 123 -17.31 1.20 14.52
CA GLU A 123 -18.28 2.24 14.18
C GLU A 123 -18.54 2.36 12.67
N ILE A 124 -17.49 2.21 11.82
CA ILE A 124 -17.67 2.17 10.36
C ILE A 124 -18.51 0.96 9.96
N HIS A 125 -18.25 -0.20 10.57
CA HIS A 125 -19.02 -1.43 10.33
C HIS A 125 -20.47 -1.27 10.78
N ASP A 126 -20.72 -0.67 11.93
CA ASP A 126 -22.08 -0.40 12.45
C ASP A 126 -22.88 0.53 11.50
N MET A 127 -22.20 1.42 10.80
CA MET A 127 -22.80 2.23 9.75
C MET A 127 -22.90 1.51 8.39
N ASN A 128 -22.69 0.18 8.36
CA ASN A 128 -22.67 -0.63 7.13
C ASN A 128 -21.64 -0.12 6.10
N GLY A 129 -20.47 0.27 6.58
CA GLY A 129 -19.30 0.65 5.79
C GLY A 129 -18.19 -0.39 5.86
N ARG A 130 -17.15 -0.17 5.09
CA ARG A 130 -15.89 -0.90 5.11
C ARG A 130 -14.75 0.09 5.30
N ILE A 131 -13.67 -0.36 5.92
CA ILE A 131 -12.50 0.49 6.15
C ILE A 131 -11.23 -0.26 5.80
N MET A 132 -10.41 0.34 4.95
CA MET A 132 -9.08 -0.15 4.58
C MET A 132 -8.01 0.72 5.23
N VAL A 133 -6.91 0.11 5.65
CA VAL A 133 -5.69 0.83 6.06
C VAL A 133 -4.61 0.70 5.00
N SER A 134 -3.95 1.81 4.67
CA SER A 134 -2.81 1.84 3.75
C SER A 134 -1.53 1.50 4.51
N VAL A 135 -0.80 0.50 4.05
CA VAL A 135 0.44 0.03 4.68
C VAL A 135 1.60 0.10 3.70
N TRP A 136 2.66 0.79 4.10
CA TRP A 136 3.88 0.88 3.31
C TRP A 136 4.95 -0.06 3.85
N PRO A 137 5.77 -0.67 3.00
CA PRO A 137 6.88 -1.52 3.42
C PRO A 137 8.12 -0.70 3.83
N LYS A 138 7.89 0.46 4.46
CA LYS A 138 8.89 1.43 4.88
C LYS A 138 8.93 1.51 6.41
N PHE A 139 10.13 1.59 6.96
CA PHE A 139 10.36 1.59 8.40
C PHE A 139 11.35 2.67 8.79
N TYR A 140 11.01 3.48 9.81
CA TYR A 140 11.97 4.36 10.43
C TYR A 140 12.88 3.59 11.40
N GLN A 141 14.15 3.98 11.48
CA GLN A 141 15.16 3.33 12.33
C GLN A 141 14.78 3.28 13.80
N THR A 142 13.89 4.17 14.25
CA THR A 142 13.42 4.24 15.64
C THR A 142 12.43 3.15 15.98
N THR A 143 11.85 2.46 15.00
CA THR A 143 10.82 1.43 15.23
C THR A 143 11.44 0.08 15.58
N GLU A 144 10.78 -0.68 16.44
CA GLU A 144 11.20 -2.06 16.77
C GLU A 144 11.13 -2.96 15.52
N HIS A 145 10.16 -2.74 14.65
CA HIS A 145 10.03 -3.47 13.39
C HIS A 145 11.25 -3.25 12.47
N TYR A 146 11.79 -2.02 12.40
CA TYR A 146 13.04 -1.77 11.68
C TYR A 146 14.17 -2.62 12.25
N LYS A 147 14.36 -2.57 13.57
CA LYS A 147 15.45 -3.29 14.25
C LYS A 147 15.36 -4.80 14.00
N GLU A 148 14.15 -5.35 14.05
CA GLU A 148 13.91 -6.77 13.80
C GLU A 148 14.32 -7.21 12.38
N PHE A 149 14.11 -6.37 11.37
CA PHE A 149 14.59 -6.62 10.01
C PHE A 149 16.10 -6.40 9.88
N ASP A 150 16.60 -5.34 10.50
CA ASP A 150 18.01 -4.93 10.40
C ASP A 150 18.95 -5.96 11.02
N GLU A 151 18.62 -6.49 12.20
CA GLU A 151 19.36 -7.57 12.89
C GLU A 151 19.49 -8.84 12.02
N LYS A 152 18.57 -9.06 11.09
CA LYS A 152 18.59 -10.20 10.17
C LYS A 152 19.25 -9.88 8.82
N GLY A 153 19.69 -8.64 8.63
CA GLY A 153 20.26 -8.18 7.37
C GLY A 153 19.22 -8.06 6.24
N TRP A 154 17.95 -7.82 6.57
CA TRP A 154 16.85 -7.75 5.61
C TRP A 154 16.38 -6.32 5.33
N MET A 155 17.13 -5.32 5.76
CA MET A 155 16.88 -3.92 5.42
C MET A 155 17.77 -3.48 4.26
N TYR A 156 17.22 -2.63 3.39
CA TYR A 156 18.00 -1.96 2.37
C TYR A 156 18.91 -0.90 3.00
N GLN A 157 20.22 -1.13 2.98
CA GLN A 157 21.19 -0.36 3.75
C GLN A 157 21.62 0.95 3.08
N GLN A 158 21.66 1.03 1.74
CA GLN A 158 22.21 2.18 1.04
C GLN A 158 21.57 3.52 1.45
N ALA A 159 20.25 3.55 1.64
CA ALA A 159 19.56 4.78 2.07
C ALA A 159 20.01 5.26 3.46
N ILE A 160 20.38 4.33 4.32
CA ILE A 160 20.87 4.60 5.68
C ILE A 160 22.35 5.07 5.63
N GLU A 161 23.19 4.38 4.87
CA GLU A 161 24.61 4.72 4.67
C GLU A 161 24.75 6.13 4.05
N ASP A 162 23.91 6.46 3.07
CA ASP A 162 23.87 7.76 2.42
C ASP A 162 23.17 8.84 3.26
N SER A 163 22.68 8.49 4.45
CA SER A 163 21.95 9.40 5.34
C SER A 163 20.76 10.10 4.67
N ILE A 164 20.05 9.37 3.81
CA ILE A 164 18.88 9.90 3.11
C ILE A 164 17.71 10.01 4.08
N LYS A 165 17.30 11.25 4.30
CA LYS A 165 16.12 11.58 5.09
C LYS A 165 14.88 11.64 4.21
N ASP A 166 13.73 11.31 4.77
CA ASP A 166 12.47 11.52 4.10
C ASP A 166 12.01 13.00 4.20
N TRP A 167 10.88 13.29 3.58
CA TRP A 167 10.29 14.63 3.51
C TRP A 167 9.28 14.92 4.64
N VAL A 168 9.03 13.95 5.53
CA VAL A 168 8.03 14.09 6.60
C VAL A 168 8.65 14.81 7.81
N GLY A 169 8.00 15.88 8.26
CA GLY A 169 8.46 16.66 9.40
C GLY A 169 9.90 17.18 9.23
N PRO A 170 10.79 16.94 10.19
CA PRO A 170 12.20 17.36 10.11
C PRO A 170 13.04 16.45 9.19
N GLY A 171 12.43 15.43 8.60
CA GLY A 171 13.10 14.37 7.86
C GLY A 171 13.65 13.27 8.77
N TYR A 172 13.15 12.05 8.63
CA TYR A 172 13.54 10.90 9.44
C TYR A 172 14.32 9.88 8.61
N MET A 173 15.24 9.19 9.27
CA MET A 173 16.00 8.11 8.65
C MET A 173 15.15 6.85 8.63
N GLY A 174 15.08 6.23 7.47
CA GLY A 174 14.31 5.00 7.29
C GLY A 174 14.64 4.31 5.98
N SER A 175 14.20 3.07 5.85
CA SER A 175 14.42 2.27 4.66
C SER A 175 13.29 1.27 4.44
N PHE A 176 13.41 0.50 3.36
CA PHE A 176 12.50 -0.58 2.99
C PHE A 176 13.10 -1.92 3.33
N TYR A 177 12.26 -2.91 3.67
CA TYR A 177 12.73 -4.28 3.84
C TYR A 177 12.95 -4.98 2.49
N ASP A 178 13.77 -6.04 2.49
CA ASP A 178 13.98 -6.88 1.31
C ASP A 178 12.74 -7.75 1.01
N ALA A 179 11.87 -7.25 0.15
CA ALA A 179 10.66 -7.95 -0.26
C ALA A 179 10.92 -9.20 -1.14
N TYR A 180 12.14 -9.40 -1.62
CA TYR A 180 12.52 -10.61 -2.35
C TYR A 180 12.90 -11.76 -1.41
N HIS A 181 13.32 -11.45 -0.18
CA HIS A 181 13.66 -12.46 0.82
C HIS A 181 12.39 -13.13 1.39
N PRO A 182 12.20 -14.47 1.27
CA PRO A 182 10.96 -15.14 1.68
C PRO A 182 10.62 -14.96 3.16
N GLU A 183 11.63 -15.06 4.04
CA GLU A 183 11.40 -14.91 5.49
C GLU A 183 11.12 -13.46 5.89
N ALA A 184 11.70 -12.48 5.19
CA ALA A 184 11.37 -11.08 5.41
C ALA A 184 9.90 -10.78 5.05
N ARG A 185 9.37 -11.35 3.95
CA ARG A 185 7.93 -11.24 3.63
C ARG A 185 7.03 -11.86 4.71
N LYS A 186 7.43 -13.01 5.27
CA LYS A 186 6.68 -13.64 6.37
C LYS A 186 6.70 -12.78 7.62
N LEU A 187 7.84 -12.18 7.94
CA LEU A 187 7.96 -11.27 9.07
C LEU A 187 7.08 -10.03 8.88
N PHE A 188 7.12 -9.39 7.71
CA PHE A 188 6.28 -8.24 7.40
C PHE A 188 4.78 -8.60 7.53
N TRP A 189 4.38 -9.73 6.98
CA TRP A 189 3.01 -10.22 7.12
C TRP A 189 2.63 -10.46 8.57
N LYS A 190 3.53 -11.08 9.36
CA LYS A 190 3.30 -11.30 10.79
C LYS A 190 3.10 -10.00 11.55
N GLN A 191 3.92 -8.98 11.31
CA GLN A 191 3.78 -7.66 11.94
C GLN A 191 2.41 -7.03 11.63
N MET A 192 1.96 -7.13 10.37
CA MET A 192 0.61 -6.65 10.01
C MET A 192 -0.50 -7.46 10.68
N GLN A 193 -0.35 -8.79 10.74
CA GLN A 193 -1.31 -9.65 11.43
C GLN A 193 -1.42 -9.33 12.93
N ASP A 194 -0.31 -9.06 13.58
CA ASP A 194 -0.29 -8.78 15.02
C ASP A 194 -0.91 -7.41 15.35
N HIS A 195 -0.80 -6.41 14.46
CA HIS A 195 -1.20 -5.04 14.75
C HIS A 195 -2.55 -4.62 14.11
N TYR A 196 -2.81 -5.01 12.85
CA TYR A 196 -3.99 -4.55 12.12
C TYR A 196 -5.13 -5.57 12.09
N TYR A 197 -4.79 -6.84 11.94
CA TYR A 197 -5.82 -7.89 11.82
C TYR A 197 -6.78 -7.95 13.03
N PRO A 198 -6.33 -7.83 14.30
CA PRO A 198 -7.24 -7.85 15.46
C PRO A 198 -8.18 -6.65 15.51
N LEU A 199 -7.88 -5.57 14.78
CA LEU A 199 -8.72 -4.38 14.73
C LEU A 199 -9.90 -4.54 13.77
N GLY A 200 -9.84 -5.50 12.84
CA GLY A 200 -10.94 -5.84 11.96
C GLY A 200 -11.02 -5.02 10.66
N PHE A 201 -9.91 -4.44 10.19
CA PHE A 201 -9.86 -3.84 8.85
C PHE A 201 -10.25 -4.85 7.77
N ASP A 202 -10.90 -4.37 6.69
CA ASP A 202 -11.47 -5.17 5.59
C ASP A 202 -10.48 -5.51 4.48
#